data_8972d771a7ec5cdd5ba3577807811e31
#
_entry.id   8972d771a7ec5cdd5ba3577807811e31
#
_cell.length_a   1.000
_cell.length_b   1.000
_cell.length_c   1.000
_cell.angle_alpha   90.00
_cell.angle_beta   90.00
_cell.angle_gamma   90.00
#
_symmetry.space_group_name_H-M   'P 1'
#
loop_
_entity.id
_entity.type
_entity.pdbx_description
1 polymer ?
#
loop_
_entity_poly.entity_id
_entity_poly.type
_entity_poly.pdbx_seq_one_letter_code
_entity_poly.pdbx_strand_id
1 'polypeptide(L)'
;MAVARLLVIADSLAFHGPERAERPSDPRLYPQVAGQRLGMPVDLVARQGWTARDAWWALTKDPVVWGEYLPRADALLIGVGGMDQLPTPVPTWLRESIPYIRHGRVRRTAREALLKVTPPMVRAVGGPFRTLPQAATDRYLTRIVEGVRMMRPDAESRLQALHEDVPFEMALCQ
;
A
#
# COMPACT_ATOMS: atom_id res chain seq x y z
N MET A 1 24.58 -5.17 -17.85
CA MET A 1 23.99 -5.59 -16.54
C MET A 1 22.65 -4.88 -16.40
N ALA A 2 21.58 -5.56 -16.02
CA ALA A 2 20.31 -4.91 -15.73
C ALA A 2 20.47 -4.03 -14.47
N VAL A 3 19.90 -2.82 -14.50
CA VAL A 3 19.91 -1.92 -13.34
C VAL A 3 18.95 -2.45 -12.30
N ALA A 4 19.42 -2.61 -11.06
CA ALA A 4 18.58 -3.05 -9.93
C ALA A 4 17.40 -2.09 -9.73
N ARG A 5 16.20 -2.60 -9.41
CA ARG A 5 14.95 -1.83 -9.34
C ARG A 5 14.24 -2.01 -8.00
N LEU A 6 13.66 -0.91 -7.51
CA LEU A 6 12.84 -0.88 -6.30
C LEU A 6 11.35 -0.90 -6.68
N LEU A 7 10.63 -1.96 -6.31
CA LEU A 7 9.18 -1.98 -6.37
C LEU A 7 8.62 -1.38 -5.08
N VAL A 8 7.76 -0.36 -5.21
CA VAL A 8 7.07 0.25 -4.08
C VAL A 8 5.57 -0.01 -4.20
N ILE A 9 4.98 -0.69 -3.21
CA ILE A 9 3.53 -0.90 -3.10
C ILE A 9 3.03 -0.11 -1.91
N ALA A 10 2.21 0.93 -2.15
CA ALA A 10 1.89 1.90 -1.12
C ALA A 10 0.46 2.48 -1.23
N ASP A 11 0.06 3.25 -0.24
CA ASP A 11 -1.15 4.06 -0.26
C ASP A 11 -0.89 5.46 -0.83
N SER A 12 -1.82 6.39 -0.60
CA SER A 12 -1.75 7.77 -1.13
C SER A 12 -0.58 8.58 -0.61
N LEU A 13 0.02 8.24 0.52
CA LEU A 13 1.18 8.96 1.05
C LEU A 13 2.39 8.87 0.13
N ALA A 14 2.43 7.85 -0.74
CA ALA A 14 3.49 7.66 -1.71
C ALA A 14 3.51 8.68 -2.86
N PHE A 15 2.39 9.37 -3.09
CA PHE A 15 2.26 10.39 -4.15
C PHE A 15 1.53 11.64 -3.70
N HIS A 16 1.17 11.75 -2.41
CA HIS A 16 0.50 12.93 -1.87
C HIS A 16 1.53 13.82 -1.17
N GLY A 17 1.73 15.01 -1.71
CA GLY A 17 2.42 16.07 -1.02
C GLY A 17 1.53 16.69 0.08
N PRO A 18 2.04 17.66 0.86
CA PRO A 18 1.28 18.25 1.98
C PRO A 18 0.00 18.94 1.58
N GLU A 19 -0.11 19.44 0.34
CA GLU A 19 -1.27 20.22 -0.14
C GLU A 19 -2.06 19.49 -1.22
N ARG A 20 -1.42 18.71 -2.06
CA ARG A 20 -2.03 18.06 -3.21
C ARG A 20 -1.28 16.78 -3.61
N ALA A 21 -1.91 16.00 -4.49
CA ALA A 21 -1.24 14.91 -5.17
C ALA A 21 -0.15 15.46 -6.10
N GLU A 22 1.04 14.87 -6.01
CA GLU A 22 2.19 15.19 -6.86
C GLU A 22 2.37 14.10 -7.92
N ARG A 23 3.24 14.35 -8.90
CA ARG A 23 3.60 13.33 -9.89
C ARG A 23 4.34 12.18 -9.19
N PRO A 24 4.06 10.92 -9.49
CA PRO A 24 4.77 9.77 -8.88
C PRO A 24 6.30 9.81 -9.03
N SER A 25 6.80 10.56 -10.02
CA SER A 25 8.24 10.78 -10.25
C SER A 25 8.81 12.00 -9.53
N ASP A 26 8.06 12.70 -8.69
CA ASP A 26 8.57 13.86 -7.95
C ASP A 26 9.65 13.42 -6.96
N PRO A 27 10.88 13.95 -7.06
CA PRO A 27 12.02 13.51 -6.25
C PRO A 27 11.86 13.77 -4.75
N ARG A 28 10.88 14.57 -4.33
CA ARG A 28 10.57 14.87 -2.92
C ARG A 28 9.72 13.80 -2.25
N LEU A 29 9.06 12.95 -3.03
CA LEU A 29 8.24 11.86 -2.49
C LEU A 29 9.12 10.77 -1.89
N TYR A 30 8.69 10.21 -0.76
CA TYR A 30 9.49 9.21 -0.04
C TYR A 30 9.88 7.99 -0.89
N PRO A 31 9.06 7.47 -1.85
CA PRO A 31 9.50 6.38 -2.70
C PRO A 31 10.69 6.75 -3.58
N GLN A 32 10.68 7.98 -4.11
CA GLN A 32 11.78 8.47 -4.95
C GLN A 32 13.04 8.75 -4.12
N VAL A 33 12.87 9.28 -2.90
CA VAL A 33 13.99 9.45 -1.96
C VAL A 33 14.61 8.11 -1.58
N ALA A 34 13.78 7.08 -1.33
CA ALA A 34 14.27 5.72 -1.07
C ALA A 34 15.04 5.15 -2.28
N GLY A 35 14.47 5.28 -3.48
CA GLY A 35 15.13 4.86 -4.71
C GLY A 35 16.46 5.55 -4.95
N GLN A 36 16.55 6.87 -4.70
CA GLN A 36 17.80 7.65 -4.82
C GLN A 36 18.87 7.16 -3.82
N ARG A 37 18.48 6.91 -2.57
CA ARG A 37 19.40 6.40 -1.54
C ARG A 37 19.95 5.01 -1.85
N LEU A 38 19.13 4.17 -2.48
CA LEU A 38 19.52 2.81 -2.88
C LEU A 38 20.18 2.76 -4.27
N GLY A 39 20.23 3.89 -5.00
CA GLY A 39 20.70 3.90 -6.39
C GLY A 39 19.81 3.09 -7.34
N MET A 40 18.53 2.91 -7.01
CA MET A 40 17.57 2.07 -7.74
C MET A 40 16.45 2.92 -8.36
N PRO A 41 16.13 2.77 -9.65
CA PRO A 41 14.91 3.33 -10.21
C PRO A 41 13.68 2.70 -9.57
N VAL A 42 12.62 3.51 -9.37
CA VAL A 42 11.41 3.15 -8.65
C VAL A 42 10.28 2.76 -9.60
N ASP A 43 9.69 1.58 -9.37
CA ASP A 43 8.41 1.18 -9.91
C ASP A 43 7.34 1.38 -8.84
N LEU A 44 6.55 2.45 -8.94
CA LEU A 44 5.56 2.83 -7.92
C LEU A 44 4.17 2.31 -8.26
N VAL A 45 3.60 1.52 -7.36
CA VAL A 45 2.22 1.03 -7.39
C VAL A 45 1.51 1.53 -6.14
N ALA A 46 0.73 2.59 -6.30
CA ALA A 46 0.05 3.22 -5.16
C ALA A 46 -1.32 3.74 -5.54
N ARG A 47 -2.26 3.69 -4.61
CA ARG A 47 -3.59 4.28 -4.78
C ARG A 47 -4.10 4.86 -3.47
N GLN A 48 -4.99 5.83 -3.61
CA GLN A 48 -5.63 6.48 -2.47
C GLN A 48 -6.48 5.50 -1.67
N GLY A 49 -6.28 5.49 -0.35
CA GLY A 49 -7.07 4.72 0.59
C GLY A 49 -6.79 3.21 0.59
N TRP A 50 -5.66 2.79 0.01
CA TRP A 50 -5.29 1.38 0.02
C TRP A 50 -5.01 0.88 1.43
N THR A 51 -5.49 -0.33 1.67
CA THR A 51 -5.23 -1.17 2.83
C THR A 51 -4.18 -2.23 2.48
N ALA A 52 -3.67 -2.94 3.47
CA ALA A 52 -2.78 -4.09 3.25
C ALA A 52 -3.44 -5.16 2.35
N ARG A 53 -4.77 -5.32 2.42
CA ARG A 53 -5.50 -6.21 1.52
C ARG A 53 -5.47 -5.73 0.06
N ASP A 54 -5.62 -4.43 -0.18
CA ASP A 54 -5.60 -3.88 -1.53
C ASP A 54 -4.20 -4.02 -2.15
N ALA A 55 -3.15 -3.82 -1.35
CA ALA A 55 -1.77 -4.08 -1.73
C ALA A 55 -1.54 -5.55 -2.14
N TRP A 56 -2.07 -6.51 -1.35
CA TRP A 56 -2.06 -7.93 -1.70
C TRP A 56 -2.78 -8.20 -3.02
N TRP A 57 -3.92 -7.56 -3.25
CA TRP A 57 -4.64 -7.72 -4.52
C TRP A 57 -3.91 -7.08 -5.70
N ALA A 58 -3.24 -5.95 -5.51
CA ALA A 58 -2.39 -5.37 -6.54
C ALA A 58 -1.27 -6.35 -6.92
N LEU A 59 -0.59 -6.91 -5.94
CA LEU A 59 0.48 -7.88 -6.16
C LEU A 59 0.01 -9.11 -6.94
N THR A 60 -1.20 -9.62 -6.65
CA THR A 60 -1.66 -10.93 -7.15
C THR A 60 -2.65 -10.85 -8.32
N LYS A 61 -3.27 -9.68 -8.57
CA LYS A 61 -4.32 -9.54 -9.57
C LYS A 61 -4.05 -8.47 -10.63
N ASP A 62 -3.11 -7.55 -10.37
CA ASP A 62 -2.73 -6.56 -11.37
C ASP A 62 -1.68 -7.17 -12.31
N PRO A 63 -2.01 -7.35 -13.60
CA PRO A 63 -1.12 -8.03 -14.54
C PRO A 63 0.19 -7.28 -14.76
N VAL A 64 0.21 -5.95 -14.59
CA VAL A 64 1.43 -5.14 -14.73
C VAL A 64 2.35 -5.36 -13.53
N VAL A 65 1.78 -5.39 -12.32
CA VAL A 65 2.56 -5.62 -11.10
C VAL A 65 3.18 -7.01 -11.12
N TRP A 66 2.37 -8.00 -11.36
CA TRP A 66 2.73 -9.41 -11.31
C TRP A 66 3.60 -9.86 -12.51
N GLY A 67 3.25 -9.40 -13.71
CA GLY A 67 3.91 -9.83 -14.95
C GLY A 67 5.10 -8.97 -15.38
N GLU A 68 5.21 -7.74 -14.87
CA GLU A 68 6.27 -6.82 -15.27
C GLU A 68 7.10 -6.30 -14.09
N TYR A 69 6.47 -5.70 -13.09
CA TYR A 69 7.23 -5.02 -12.03
C TYR A 69 7.88 -6.00 -11.06
N LEU A 70 7.13 -7.00 -10.62
CA LEU A 70 7.65 -7.99 -9.68
C LEU A 70 8.79 -8.85 -10.26
N PRO A 71 8.73 -9.36 -11.51
CA PRO A 71 9.82 -10.12 -12.08
C PRO A 71 11.15 -9.36 -12.20
N ARG A 72 11.11 -8.03 -12.32
CA ARG A 72 12.30 -7.18 -12.43
C ARG A 72 12.70 -6.47 -11.15
N ALA A 73 11.90 -6.62 -10.07
CA ALA A 73 12.21 -6.01 -8.79
C ALA A 73 13.36 -6.71 -8.09
N ASP A 74 14.34 -5.98 -7.60
CA ASP A 74 15.44 -6.47 -6.77
C ASP A 74 15.22 -6.11 -5.29
N ALA A 75 14.36 -5.12 -5.00
CA ALA A 75 13.93 -4.76 -3.66
C ALA A 75 12.43 -4.43 -3.64
N LEU A 76 11.79 -4.63 -2.49
CA LEU A 76 10.39 -4.30 -2.24
C LEU A 76 10.28 -3.36 -1.05
N LEU A 77 9.54 -2.25 -1.23
CA LEU A 77 9.12 -1.35 -0.17
C LEU A 77 7.60 -1.41 -0.03
N ILE A 78 7.12 -1.73 1.17
CA ILE A 78 5.68 -1.80 1.48
C ILE A 78 5.32 -0.58 2.32
N GLY A 79 4.49 0.32 1.76
CA GLY A 79 4.04 1.55 2.40
C GLY A 79 2.52 1.58 2.61
N VAL A 80 1.95 0.50 3.16
CA VAL A 80 0.52 0.40 3.51
C VAL A 80 0.34 0.00 4.97
N GLY A 81 -0.87 0.11 5.50
CA GLY A 81 -1.21 -0.25 6.87
C GLY A 81 -1.73 0.92 7.70
N GLY A 82 -1.29 2.14 7.43
CA GLY A 82 -1.81 3.35 8.10
C GLY A 82 -3.31 3.53 7.92
N MET A 83 -3.81 3.31 6.71
CA MET A 83 -5.24 3.35 6.41
C MET A 83 -6.04 2.25 7.11
N ASP A 84 -5.41 1.11 7.41
CA ASP A 84 -6.06 -0.04 8.04
C ASP A 84 -6.50 0.28 9.47
N GLN A 85 -5.69 1.06 10.17
CA GLN A 85 -5.90 1.43 11.57
C GLN A 85 -6.86 2.61 11.77
N LEU A 86 -7.31 3.26 10.70
CA LEU A 86 -8.24 4.37 10.81
C LEU A 86 -9.55 3.92 11.47
N PRO A 87 -9.99 4.64 12.52
CA PRO A 87 -11.25 4.33 13.17
C PRO A 87 -12.43 4.58 12.22
N THR A 88 -13.38 3.68 12.23
CA THR A 88 -14.60 3.80 11.44
C THR A 88 -15.84 3.47 12.29
N PRO A 89 -16.94 4.20 12.14
CA PRO A 89 -18.20 3.86 12.81
C PRO A 89 -18.93 2.71 12.10
N VAL A 90 -18.47 2.33 10.91
CA VAL A 90 -19.15 1.36 10.05
C VAL A 90 -18.28 0.11 9.91
N PRO A 91 -18.84 -1.09 10.12
CA PRO A 91 -18.13 -2.33 9.92
C PRO A 91 -17.58 -2.46 8.50
N THR A 92 -16.40 -3.06 8.36
CA THR A 92 -15.69 -3.23 7.08
C THR A 92 -16.58 -3.87 6.01
N TRP A 93 -17.32 -4.93 6.36
CA TRP A 93 -18.20 -5.64 5.41
C TRP A 93 -19.28 -4.73 4.81
N LEU A 94 -19.84 -3.80 5.60
CA LEU A 94 -20.88 -2.88 5.11
C LEU A 94 -20.29 -1.85 4.15
N ARG A 95 -19.12 -1.31 4.46
CA ARG A 95 -18.40 -0.39 3.58
C ARG A 95 -18.01 -1.06 2.27
N GLU A 96 -17.58 -2.30 2.32
CA GLU A 96 -17.18 -3.10 1.16
C GLU A 96 -18.37 -3.53 0.29
N SER A 97 -19.58 -3.57 0.83
CA SER A 97 -20.78 -3.89 0.06
C SER A 97 -21.24 -2.74 -0.84
N ILE A 98 -20.85 -1.48 -0.54
CA ILE A 98 -21.27 -0.29 -1.31
C ILE A 98 -20.91 -0.38 -2.79
N PRO A 99 -19.69 -0.79 -3.21
CA PRO A 99 -19.34 -0.93 -4.62
C PRO A 99 -20.22 -1.91 -5.40
N TYR A 100 -20.80 -2.90 -4.71
CA TYR A 100 -21.66 -3.93 -5.33
C TYR A 100 -23.13 -3.50 -5.50
N ILE A 101 -23.49 -2.31 -5.05
CA ILE A 101 -24.83 -1.74 -5.28
C ILE A 101 -24.98 -1.47 -6.78
N ARG A 102 -25.92 -2.17 -7.42
CA ARG A 102 -26.15 -2.11 -8.87
C ARG A 102 -26.56 -0.72 -9.37
N HIS A 103 -27.41 -0.02 -8.60
CA HIS A 103 -27.91 1.30 -8.99
C HIS A 103 -26.88 2.40 -8.68
N GLY A 104 -26.33 2.99 -9.72
CA GLY A 104 -25.25 4.00 -9.61
C GLY A 104 -25.61 5.22 -8.75
N ARG A 105 -26.88 5.69 -8.79
CA ARG A 105 -27.37 6.79 -7.94
C ARG A 105 -27.35 6.40 -6.46
N VAL A 106 -27.90 5.21 -6.13
CA VAL A 106 -27.94 4.69 -4.75
C VAL A 106 -26.51 4.48 -4.23
N ARG A 107 -25.62 3.93 -5.04
CA ARG A 107 -24.21 3.74 -4.69
C ARG A 107 -23.52 5.08 -4.39
N ARG A 108 -23.75 6.11 -5.22
CA ARG A 108 -23.21 7.46 -5.00
C ARG A 108 -23.72 8.05 -3.69
N THR A 109 -25.04 8.03 -3.48
CA THR A 109 -25.65 8.55 -2.26
C THR A 109 -25.18 7.82 -1.01
N ALA A 110 -25.05 6.49 -1.05
CA ALA A 110 -24.52 5.69 0.04
C ALA A 110 -23.07 6.07 0.37
N ARG A 111 -22.23 6.27 -0.66
CA ARG A 111 -20.84 6.71 -0.47
C ARG A 111 -20.75 8.11 0.10
N GLU A 112 -21.54 9.05 -0.41
CA GLU A 112 -21.58 10.44 0.08
C GLU A 112 -22.10 10.50 1.53
N ALA A 113 -23.14 9.73 1.85
CA ALA A 113 -23.67 9.63 3.21
C ALA A 113 -22.60 9.07 4.15
N LEU A 114 -21.90 8.01 3.76
CA LEU A 114 -20.81 7.43 4.55
C LEU A 114 -19.72 8.46 4.81
N LEU A 115 -19.26 9.18 3.79
CA LEU A 115 -18.22 10.20 3.92
C LEU A 115 -18.64 11.37 4.80
N LYS A 116 -19.91 11.78 4.76
CA LYS A 116 -20.45 12.88 5.59
C LYS A 116 -20.67 12.48 7.04
N VAL A 117 -21.12 11.24 7.27
CA VAL A 117 -21.51 10.76 8.61
C VAL A 117 -20.29 10.22 9.39
N THR A 118 -19.29 9.69 8.70
CA THR A 118 -18.10 9.09 9.34
C THR A 118 -17.37 10.07 10.27
N PRO A 119 -16.99 11.31 9.87
CA PRO A 119 -16.23 12.20 10.73
C PRO A 119 -16.96 12.59 12.04
N PRO A 120 -18.23 13.03 12.02
CA PRO A 120 -18.93 13.36 13.25
C PRO A 120 -19.18 12.14 14.15
N MET A 121 -19.48 10.96 13.58
CA MET A 121 -19.64 9.74 14.35
C MET A 121 -18.34 9.28 15.01
N VAL A 122 -17.21 9.33 14.29
CA VAL A 122 -15.90 9.01 14.88
C VAL A 122 -15.57 9.96 16.03
N ARG A 123 -15.88 11.26 15.91
CA ARG A 123 -15.71 12.23 17.00
C ARG A 123 -16.59 11.92 18.21
N ALA A 124 -17.83 11.48 17.98
CA ALA A 124 -18.80 11.24 19.05
C ALA A 124 -18.57 9.91 19.79
N VAL A 125 -18.21 8.84 19.08
CA VAL A 125 -18.13 7.45 19.63
C VAL A 125 -16.72 6.83 19.52
N GLY A 126 -15.73 7.55 19.06
CA GLY A 126 -14.35 7.05 18.97
C GLY A 126 -14.10 5.98 17.88
N GLY A 127 -15.11 5.69 17.03
CA GLY A 127 -15.03 4.68 15.95
C GLY A 127 -14.71 3.27 16.47
N PRO A 128 -15.73 2.44 16.78
CA PRO A 128 -15.53 1.12 17.41
C PRO A 128 -14.85 0.10 16.47
N PHE A 129 -14.85 0.38 15.16
CA PHE A 129 -14.26 -0.51 14.18
C PHE A 129 -13.00 0.11 13.58
N ARG A 130 -12.11 -0.75 13.11
CA ARG A 130 -10.98 -0.38 12.25
C ARG A 130 -11.35 -0.62 10.78
N THR A 131 -10.69 0.12 9.88
CA THR A 131 -10.85 -0.07 8.42
C THR A 131 -10.52 -1.51 8.01
N LEU A 132 -9.44 -2.05 8.59
CA LEU A 132 -9.10 -3.46 8.54
C LEU A 132 -8.64 -3.88 9.95
N PRO A 133 -9.14 -4.99 10.51
CA PRO A 133 -8.65 -5.50 11.80
C PRO A 133 -7.15 -5.79 11.77
N GLN A 134 -6.43 -5.51 12.85
CA GLN A 134 -4.97 -5.72 12.94
C GLN A 134 -4.54 -7.11 12.48
N ALA A 135 -5.20 -8.16 12.96
CA ALA A 135 -4.89 -9.53 12.55
C ALA A 135 -5.08 -9.79 11.04
N ALA A 136 -5.95 -9.02 10.37
CA ALA A 136 -6.09 -9.10 8.92
C ALA A 136 -4.98 -8.32 8.22
N THR A 137 -4.60 -7.15 8.73
CA THR A 137 -3.45 -6.38 8.25
C THR A 137 -2.18 -7.23 8.28
N ASP A 138 -1.87 -7.80 9.44
CA ASP A 138 -0.69 -8.66 9.64
C ASP A 138 -0.69 -9.85 8.67
N ARG A 139 -1.85 -10.50 8.51
CA ARG A 139 -2.00 -11.62 7.57
C ARG A 139 -1.71 -11.20 6.12
N TYR A 140 -2.20 -10.04 5.69
CA TYR A 140 -1.97 -9.59 4.31
C TYR A 140 -0.53 -9.13 4.11
N LEU A 141 0.08 -8.45 5.07
CA LEU A 141 1.51 -8.10 5.01
C LEU A 141 2.40 -9.35 4.93
N THR A 142 2.13 -10.35 5.78
CA THR A 142 2.82 -11.65 5.71
C THR A 142 2.68 -12.29 4.34
N ARG A 143 1.45 -12.34 3.80
CA ARG A 143 1.21 -12.90 2.45
C ARG A 143 1.94 -12.16 1.35
N ILE A 144 2.06 -10.83 1.44
CA ILE A 144 2.82 -10.04 0.47
C ILE A 144 4.29 -10.47 0.50
N VAL A 145 4.89 -10.54 1.68
CA VAL A 145 6.29 -10.94 1.84
C VAL A 145 6.52 -12.38 1.35
N GLU A 146 5.68 -13.32 1.78
CA GLU A 146 5.77 -14.73 1.36
C GLU A 146 5.55 -14.89 -0.16
N GLY A 147 4.57 -14.17 -0.73
CA GLY A 147 4.29 -14.19 -2.16
C GLY A 147 5.46 -13.66 -2.99
N VAL A 148 6.10 -12.58 -2.55
CA VAL A 148 7.29 -12.04 -3.22
C VAL A 148 8.45 -13.01 -3.11
N ARG A 149 8.72 -13.58 -1.94
CA ARG A 149 9.78 -14.59 -1.75
C ARG A 149 9.57 -15.83 -2.63
N MET A 150 8.33 -16.30 -2.75
CA MET A 150 8.00 -17.44 -3.61
C MET A 150 8.28 -17.14 -5.09
N MET A 151 7.93 -15.94 -5.55
CA MET A 151 8.11 -15.54 -6.96
C MET A 151 9.54 -15.06 -7.27
N ARG A 152 10.27 -14.64 -6.27
CA ARG A 152 11.64 -14.10 -6.38
C ARG A 152 12.55 -14.69 -5.31
N PRO A 153 12.82 -16.00 -5.35
CA PRO A 153 13.71 -16.65 -4.39
C PRO A 153 15.15 -16.08 -4.42
N ASP A 154 15.56 -15.55 -5.58
CA ASP A 154 16.89 -14.95 -5.75
C ASP A 154 17.02 -13.52 -5.18
N ALA A 155 15.90 -12.86 -4.83
CA ALA A 155 15.93 -11.49 -4.30
C ALA A 155 16.59 -11.45 -2.91
N GLU A 156 16.43 -12.50 -2.12
CA GLU A 156 17.01 -12.59 -0.77
C GLU A 156 18.54 -12.72 -0.79
N SER A 157 19.09 -13.48 -1.74
CA SER A 157 20.54 -13.62 -1.93
C SER A 157 21.18 -12.34 -2.47
N ARG A 158 20.46 -11.56 -3.28
CA ARG A 158 20.92 -10.25 -3.77
C ARG A 158 20.86 -9.18 -2.70
N LEU A 159 19.85 -9.20 -1.81
CA LEU A 159 19.76 -8.31 -0.66
C LEU A 159 20.90 -8.56 0.35
N GLN A 160 21.28 -9.82 0.56
CA GLN A 160 22.44 -10.16 1.38
C GLN A 160 23.75 -9.62 0.79
N ALA A 161 23.93 -9.71 -0.52
CA ALA A 161 25.11 -9.17 -1.21
C ALA A 161 25.17 -7.63 -1.16
N LEU A 162 24.01 -6.95 -1.15
CA LEU A 162 23.95 -5.50 -0.96
C LEU A 162 24.12 -5.09 0.52
N HIS A 163 23.86 -6.00 1.45
CA HIS A 163 23.94 -5.75 2.89
C HIS A 163 25.38 -5.74 3.43
N GLU A 164 26.33 -6.34 2.73
CA GLU A 164 27.76 -6.25 3.09
C GLU A 164 28.32 -4.83 2.90
N ASP A 165 27.68 -3.98 2.06
CA ASP A 165 28.14 -2.63 1.77
C ASP A 165 27.29 -1.50 2.41
N VAL A 166 26.11 -1.77 2.98
CA VAL A 166 25.22 -0.74 3.58
C VAL A 166 24.50 -1.28 4.82
N PRO A 167 24.61 -0.68 6.01
CA PRO A 167 23.85 -1.08 7.18
C PRO A 167 22.35 -0.80 6.95
N PHE A 168 21.57 -1.86 6.89
CA PHE A 168 20.13 -1.82 6.69
C PHE A 168 19.43 -1.63 8.05
N GLU A 169 19.07 -0.41 8.38
CA GLU A 169 18.05 -0.17 9.41
C GLU A 169 16.66 -0.27 8.77
N MET A 170 15.96 -1.33 9.13
CA MET A 170 14.54 -1.53 8.77
C MET A 170 13.71 -0.53 9.59
N ALA A 171 13.46 0.65 9.05
CA ALA A 171 12.53 1.60 9.63
C ALA A 171 11.10 1.10 9.38
N LEU A 172 10.57 0.29 10.30
CA LEU A 172 9.14 0.14 10.49
C LEU A 172 8.66 1.47 11.06
N CYS A 173 8.09 2.33 10.23
CA CYS A 173 7.31 3.46 10.72
C CYS A 173 6.09 2.91 11.46
N GLN A 174 6.13 3.00 12.80
CA GLN A 174 4.97 2.86 13.67
C GLN A 174 4.05 4.09 13.55
#